data_aadc8ddc413710ef06575a5d1038ef41
#
_entry.id   aadc8ddc413710ef06575a5d1038ef41
#
_cell.length_a   1.000
_cell.length_b   1.000
_cell.length_c   1.000
_cell.angle_alpha   90.00
_cell.angle_beta   90.00
_cell.angle_gamma   90.00
#
_symmetry.space_group_name_H-M   'P 1'
#
loop_
_entity.id
_entity.type
_entity.pdbx_description
1 polymer ?
#
loop_
_entity_poly.entity_id
_entity_poly.type
_entity_poly.pdbx_seq_one_letter_code
_entity_poly.pdbx_strand_id
1 'polypeptide(L)'
;MERFTGLIGVVLILGIAYAMSNNRKAINYRTVGVGLAIQFGLAVFILKTTIGQNIFNWLGKAVQKTLSFSDQGAEFVFSPLVKPSILNKAFGAGNDFIFFFTIIPTIIFVAVLVNMLYHIGLMQRIVAVLARLMKWLMGVSGAEALSNVASAFVGQVEAQIMVKPYLKGMTNSELLASMTGSFACIAGGVMATYIKLGVP
;
A
#
# COMPACT_ATOMS: atom_id res chain seq x y z
N MET A 1 19.78 17.11 -13.14
CA MET A 1 20.54 16.47 -12.05
C MET A 1 19.65 15.66 -11.10
N GLU A 2 18.38 15.97 -10.99
CA GLU A 2 17.42 15.30 -10.06
C GLU A 2 17.14 13.80 -10.36
N ARG A 3 17.36 13.35 -11.59
CA ARG A 3 17.09 11.94 -11.96
C ARG A 3 18.06 10.92 -11.35
N PHE A 4 19.25 11.36 -10.96
CA PHE A 4 20.25 10.46 -10.37
C PHE A 4 20.24 10.44 -8.84
N THR A 5 19.59 11.39 -8.19
CA THR A 5 19.48 11.45 -6.72
C THR A 5 18.74 10.25 -6.15
N GLY A 6 17.73 9.73 -6.86
CA GLY A 6 17.03 8.52 -6.45
C GLY A 6 17.91 7.26 -6.46
N LEU A 7 18.80 7.11 -7.45
CA LEU A 7 19.75 5.99 -7.52
C LEU A 7 20.78 6.07 -6.39
N ILE A 8 21.28 7.27 -6.11
CA ILE A 8 22.19 7.50 -4.99
C ILE A 8 21.51 7.12 -3.67
N GLY A 9 20.22 7.49 -3.49
CA GLY A 9 19.43 7.11 -2.32
C GLY A 9 19.32 5.60 -2.15
N VAL A 10 19.04 4.86 -3.22
CA VAL A 10 18.98 3.38 -3.18
C VAL A 10 20.32 2.78 -2.76
N VAL A 11 21.42 3.24 -3.36
CA VAL A 11 22.77 2.76 -3.03
C VAL A 11 23.12 3.07 -1.57
N LEU A 12 22.76 4.27 -1.10
CA LEU A 12 23.04 4.71 0.27
C LEU A 12 22.27 3.86 1.28
N ILE A 13 20.96 3.61 1.05
CA ILE A 13 20.14 2.77 1.92
C ILE A 13 20.67 1.33 1.96
N LEU A 14 21.01 0.76 0.80
CA LEU A 14 21.61 -0.58 0.74
C LEU A 14 22.98 -0.62 1.44
N GLY A 15 23.78 0.43 1.32
CA GLY A 15 25.06 0.58 2.02
C GLY A 15 24.88 0.61 3.54
N ILE A 16 23.91 1.37 4.04
CA ILE A 16 23.56 1.41 5.48
C ILE A 16 23.09 0.02 5.95
N ALA A 17 22.19 -0.62 5.21
CA ALA A 17 21.71 -1.96 5.54
C ALA A 17 22.85 -2.99 5.59
N TYR A 18 23.80 -2.91 4.63
CA TYR A 18 25.00 -3.74 4.63
C TYR A 18 25.92 -3.46 5.84
N ALA A 19 26.10 -2.20 6.19
CA ALA A 19 26.92 -1.79 7.33
C ALA A 19 26.34 -2.28 8.66
N MET A 20 25.00 -2.24 8.80
CA MET A 20 24.27 -2.68 9.99
C MET A 20 24.06 -4.20 10.05
N SER A 21 24.42 -4.94 9.01
CA SER A 21 24.23 -6.38 8.95
C SER A 21 25.11 -7.11 9.96
N ASN A 22 24.49 -7.97 10.77
CA ASN A 22 25.16 -8.81 11.78
C ASN A 22 26.02 -9.91 11.14
N ASN A 23 25.63 -10.41 9.97
CA ASN A 23 26.37 -11.43 9.23
C ASN A 23 26.40 -11.11 7.74
N ARG A 24 27.42 -10.35 7.34
CA ARG A 24 27.62 -9.90 5.95
C ARG A 24 27.85 -11.05 4.98
N LYS A 25 28.40 -12.17 5.42
CA LYS A 25 28.67 -13.34 4.58
C LYS A 25 27.41 -14.15 4.26
N ALA A 26 26.37 -14.04 5.07
CA ALA A 26 25.10 -14.74 4.87
C ALA A 26 24.09 -13.95 3.99
N ILE A 27 24.48 -12.78 3.50
CA ILE A 27 23.61 -11.96 2.65
C ILE A 27 23.35 -12.70 1.33
N ASN A 28 22.08 -12.95 1.06
CA ASN A 28 21.68 -13.56 -0.21
C ASN A 28 21.53 -12.47 -1.29
N TYR A 29 22.59 -12.24 -2.05
CA TYR A 29 22.61 -11.24 -3.12
C TYR A 29 21.59 -11.52 -4.23
N ARG A 30 21.18 -12.78 -4.42
CA ARG A 30 20.12 -13.15 -5.36
C ARG A 30 18.78 -12.53 -4.93
N THR A 31 18.41 -12.64 -3.67
CA THR A 31 17.17 -12.07 -3.13
C THR A 31 17.16 -10.54 -3.27
N VAL A 32 18.28 -9.89 -2.94
CA VAL A 32 18.42 -8.42 -3.10
C VAL A 32 18.31 -8.02 -4.56
N GLY A 33 19.03 -8.71 -5.45
CA GLY A 33 19.04 -8.42 -6.90
C GLY A 33 17.67 -8.64 -7.54
N VAL A 34 16.98 -9.75 -7.21
CA VAL A 34 15.63 -10.03 -7.70
C VAL A 34 14.63 -9.00 -7.16
N GLY A 35 14.73 -8.61 -5.90
CA GLY A 35 13.85 -7.57 -5.33
C GLY A 35 14.02 -6.23 -6.06
N LEU A 36 15.24 -5.79 -6.28
CA LEU A 36 15.52 -4.58 -7.06
C LEU A 36 15.05 -4.72 -8.52
N ALA A 37 15.28 -5.86 -9.15
CA ALA A 37 14.84 -6.10 -10.54
C ALA A 37 13.31 -6.04 -10.66
N ILE A 38 12.57 -6.60 -9.71
CA ILE A 38 11.11 -6.51 -9.66
C ILE A 38 10.67 -5.05 -9.47
N GLN A 39 11.30 -4.31 -8.55
CA GLN A 39 10.98 -2.91 -8.29
C GLN A 39 11.19 -2.03 -9.53
N PHE A 40 12.37 -2.12 -10.16
CA PHE A 40 12.67 -1.37 -11.38
C PHE A 40 11.81 -1.84 -12.56
N GLY A 41 11.60 -3.15 -12.70
CA GLY A 41 10.75 -3.73 -13.76
C GLY A 41 9.31 -3.22 -13.65
N LEU A 42 8.73 -3.23 -12.46
CA LEU A 42 7.40 -2.67 -12.23
C LEU A 42 7.34 -1.16 -12.50
N ALA A 43 8.34 -0.41 -12.04
CA ALA A 43 8.41 1.02 -12.29
C ALA A 43 8.46 1.34 -13.79
N VAL A 44 9.30 0.65 -14.56
CA VAL A 44 9.38 0.80 -16.01
C VAL A 44 8.07 0.36 -16.68
N PHE A 45 7.52 -0.76 -16.26
CA PHE A 45 6.24 -1.28 -16.79
C PHE A 45 5.10 -0.26 -16.59
N ILE A 46 4.96 0.28 -15.38
CA ILE A 46 3.89 1.23 -15.04
C ILE A 46 4.11 2.57 -15.73
N LEU A 47 5.35 3.12 -15.68
CA LEU A 47 5.60 4.50 -16.10
C LEU A 47 5.89 4.64 -17.60
N LYS A 48 6.45 3.60 -18.24
CA LYS A 48 6.93 3.68 -19.63
C LYS A 48 6.13 2.85 -20.63
N THR A 49 5.35 1.87 -20.17
CA THR A 49 4.58 1.01 -21.08
C THR A 49 3.14 1.49 -21.17
N THR A 50 2.62 1.68 -22.39
CA THR A 50 1.22 2.09 -22.62
C THR A 50 0.23 1.07 -22.00
N ILE A 51 0.57 -0.22 -22.04
CA ILE A 51 -0.26 -1.26 -21.43
C ILE A 51 -0.31 -1.09 -19.91
N GLY A 52 0.84 -0.88 -19.27
CA GLY A 52 0.92 -0.63 -17.83
C GLY A 52 0.11 0.60 -17.43
N GLN A 53 0.32 1.72 -18.13
CA GLN A 53 -0.44 2.95 -17.89
C GLN A 53 -1.94 2.75 -18.03
N ASN A 54 -2.39 2.05 -19.09
CA ASN A 54 -3.82 1.81 -19.30
C ASN A 54 -4.44 0.93 -18.20
N ILE A 55 -3.74 -0.12 -17.77
CA ILE A 55 -4.19 -0.98 -16.67
C ILE A 55 -4.30 -0.18 -15.38
N PHE A 56 -3.27 0.59 -15.02
CA PHE A 56 -3.28 1.38 -13.79
C PHE A 56 -4.27 2.54 -13.83
N ASN A 57 -4.46 3.20 -14.98
CA ASN A 57 -5.50 4.21 -15.16
C ASN A 57 -6.91 3.61 -15.04
N TRP A 58 -7.12 2.41 -15.55
CA TRP A 58 -8.41 1.72 -15.40
C TRP A 58 -8.67 1.34 -13.93
N LEU A 59 -7.65 0.80 -13.25
CA LEU A 59 -7.73 0.50 -11.82
C LEU A 59 -7.97 1.79 -10.99
N GLY A 60 -7.26 2.87 -11.29
CA GLY A 60 -7.45 4.16 -10.64
C GLY A 60 -8.87 4.68 -10.80
N LYS A 61 -9.44 4.60 -12.01
CA LYS A 61 -10.84 4.98 -12.28
C LYS A 61 -11.82 4.09 -11.51
N ALA A 62 -11.55 2.78 -11.42
CA ALA A 62 -12.39 1.87 -10.64
C ALA A 62 -12.38 2.22 -9.15
N VAL A 63 -11.20 2.52 -8.59
CA VAL A 63 -11.05 2.98 -7.20
C VAL A 63 -11.77 4.30 -6.99
N GLN A 64 -11.57 5.29 -7.84
CA GLN A 64 -12.26 6.58 -7.76
C GLN A 64 -13.78 6.43 -7.84
N LYS A 65 -14.28 5.59 -8.74
CA LYS A 65 -15.72 5.28 -8.82
C LYS A 65 -16.24 4.63 -7.53
N THR A 66 -15.46 3.73 -6.94
CA THR A 66 -15.83 3.12 -5.66
C THR A 66 -15.85 4.15 -4.53
N LEU A 67 -14.87 5.06 -4.48
CA LEU A 67 -14.84 6.14 -3.49
C LEU A 67 -15.99 7.14 -3.66
N SER A 68 -16.49 7.36 -4.89
CA SER A 68 -17.63 8.25 -5.12
C SER A 68 -18.92 7.78 -4.43
N PHE A 69 -19.09 6.48 -4.17
CA PHE A 69 -20.20 5.99 -3.34
C PHE A 69 -20.09 6.45 -1.88
N SER A 70 -18.87 6.53 -1.35
CA SER A 70 -18.66 7.12 -0.03
C SER A 70 -19.02 8.60 0.01
N ASP A 71 -18.72 9.33 -1.07
CA ASP A 71 -19.07 10.75 -1.18
C ASP A 71 -20.59 10.96 -1.18
N GLN A 72 -21.31 10.14 -1.94
CA GLN A 72 -22.79 10.16 -1.94
C GLN A 72 -23.36 9.83 -0.56
N GLY A 73 -22.79 8.84 0.14
CA GLY A 73 -23.17 8.52 1.51
C GLY A 73 -22.91 9.66 2.50
N ALA A 74 -21.73 10.28 2.40
CA ALA A 74 -21.37 11.44 3.21
C ALA A 74 -22.29 12.65 2.93
N GLU A 75 -22.61 12.88 1.65
CA GLU A 75 -23.55 13.94 1.25
C GLU A 75 -24.96 13.67 1.80
N PHE A 76 -25.42 12.43 1.77
CA PHE A 76 -26.73 12.06 2.32
C PHE A 76 -26.83 12.34 3.83
N VAL A 77 -25.78 12.02 4.60
CA VAL A 77 -25.79 12.18 6.05
C VAL A 77 -25.49 13.62 6.50
N PHE A 78 -24.50 14.27 5.87
CA PHE A 78 -23.92 15.54 6.33
C PHE A 78 -24.25 16.72 5.42
N SER A 79 -24.91 16.51 4.31
CA SER A 79 -25.32 17.42 3.21
C SER A 79 -24.59 18.77 3.15
N PRO A 80 -24.96 19.83 3.92
CA PRO A 80 -24.35 21.16 3.72
C PRO A 80 -22.88 21.20 4.11
N LEU A 81 -22.41 20.30 5.00
CA LEU A 81 -21.03 20.29 5.52
C LEU A 81 -20.02 19.56 4.62
N VAL A 82 -20.50 18.96 3.52
CA VAL A 82 -19.67 18.23 2.55
C VAL A 82 -19.68 18.90 1.17
N LYS A 83 -20.62 19.83 0.93
CA LYS A 83 -20.76 20.52 -0.37
C LYS A 83 -19.81 21.72 -0.46
N PRO A 84 -18.79 21.70 -1.35
CA PRO A 84 -17.86 22.82 -1.53
C PRO A 84 -18.58 24.13 -1.84
N SER A 85 -19.65 24.08 -2.65
CA SER A 85 -20.42 25.27 -3.03
C SER A 85 -21.14 25.95 -1.86
N ILE A 86 -21.56 25.19 -0.85
CA ILE A 86 -22.21 25.71 0.35
C ILE A 86 -21.15 26.21 1.34
N LEU A 87 -20.07 25.46 1.52
CA LEU A 87 -18.97 25.83 2.41
C LEU A 87 -18.31 27.12 1.97
N ASN A 88 -18.02 27.28 0.69
CA ASN A 88 -17.46 28.53 0.14
C ASN A 88 -18.37 29.75 0.34
N LYS A 89 -19.70 29.56 0.30
CA LYS A 89 -20.65 30.63 0.59
C LYS A 89 -20.73 30.97 2.09
N ALA A 90 -20.63 29.97 2.96
CA ALA A 90 -20.76 30.12 4.41
C ALA A 90 -19.46 30.61 5.06
N PHE A 91 -18.30 30.13 4.62
CA PHE A 91 -17.00 30.36 5.27
C PHE A 91 -16.00 31.15 4.42
N GLY A 92 -16.40 31.57 3.21
CA GLY A 92 -15.55 32.32 2.28
C GLY A 92 -14.77 31.42 1.31
N ALA A 93 -14.24 32.05 0.26
CA ALA A 93 -13.51 31.34 -0.80
C ALA A 93 -12.25 30.65 -0.25
N GLY A 94 -12.06 29.40 -0.62
CA GLY A 94 -10.94 28.56 -0.16
C GLY A 94 -11.25 27.67 1.08
N ASN A 95 -12.45 27.80 1.66
CA ASN A 95 -12.91 26.95 2.76
C ASN A 95 -13.95 25.93 2.25
N ASP A 96 -13.58 25.17 1.24
CA ASP A 96 -14.43 24.23 0.54
C ASP A 96 -14.38 22.80 1.07
N PHE A 97 -13.57 22.57 2.12
CA PHE A 97 -13.27 21.24 2.62
C PHE A 97 -13.24 21.20 4.15
N ILE A 98 -14.09 20.35 4.74
CA ILE A 98 -14.03 20.01 6.17
C ILE A 98 -13.54 18.56 6.29
N PHE A 99 -12.32 18.39 6.79
CA PHE A 99 -11.64 17.09 6.90
C PHE A 99 -12.52 16.03 7.56
N PHE A 100 -13.13 16.37 8.70
CA PHE A 100 -13.94 15.42 9.47
C PHE A 100 -15.10 14.83 8.65
N PHE A 101 -15.90 15.66 8.01
CA PHE A 101 -17.09 15.21 7.28
C PHE A 101 -16.78 14.59 5.92
N THR A 102 -15.61 14.85 5.37
CA THR A 102 -15.22 14.31 4.07
C THR A 102 -14.37 13.04 4.19
N ILE A 103 -13.43 13.01 5.11
CA ILE A 103 -12.46 11.92 5.20
C ILE A 103 -12.95 10.76 6.08
N ILE A 104 -13.58 11.04 7.23
CA ILE A 104 -14.03 9.96 8.13
C ILE A 104 -15.03 9.00 7.45
N PRO A 105 -16.07 9.48 6.73
CA PRO A 105 -16.95 8.57 6.01
C PRO A 105 -16.21 7.69 5.00
N THR A 106 -15.18 8.24 4.34
CA THR A 106 -14.36 7.47 3.40
C THR A 106 -13.56 6.38 4.11
N ILE A 107 -12.95 6.67 5.25
CA ILE A 107 -12.22 5.68 6.04
C ILE A 107 -13.16 4.56 6.47
N ILE A 108 -14.34 4.90 7.00
CA ILE A 108 -15.35 3.92 7.42
C ILE A 108 -15.79 3.06 6.24
N PHE A 109 -16.13 3.70 5.11
CA PHE A 109 -16.57 3.00 3.90
C PHE A 109 -15.51 2.01 3.40
N VAL A 110 -14.25 2.45 3.29
CA VAL A 110 -13.15 1.58 2.83
C VAL A 110 -12.88 0.47 3.83
N ALA A 111 -12.94 0.74 5.14
CA ALA A 111 -12.77 -0.29 6.16
C ALA A 111 -13.85 -1.37 6.06
N VAL A 112 -15.12 -0.97 5.88
CA VAL A 112 -16.23 -1.91 5.68
C VAL A 112 -16.03 -2.72 4.40
N LEU A 113 -15.67 -2.07 3.30
CA LEU A 113 -15.44 -2.73 2.00
C LEU A 113 -14.30 -3.76 2.09
N VAL A 114 -13.17 -3.41 2.69
CA VAL A 114 -12.05 -4.33 2.91
C VAL A 114 -12.47 -5.51 3.78
N ASN A 115 -13.21 -5.27 4.88
CA ASN A 115 -13.72 -6.34 5.74
C ASN A 115 -14.69 -7.27 4.99
N MET A 116 -15.56 -6.74 4.13
CA MET A 116 -16.44 -7.56 3.28
C MET A 116 -15.63 -8.44 2.31
N LEU A 117 -14.62 -7.88 1.64
CA LEU A 117 -13.73 -8.63 0.75
C LEU A 117 -12.96 -9.73 1.51
N TYR A 118 -12.64 -9.46 2.77
CA TYR A 118 -12.06 -10.44 3.68
C TYR A 118 -13.03 -11.57 4.00
N HIS A 119 -14.25 -11.24 4.36
CA HIS A 119 -15.27 -12.24 4.72
C HIS A 119 -15.61 -13.18 3.55
N ILE A 120 -15.67 -12.64 2.33
CA ILE A 120 -15.89 -13.42 1.10
C ILE A 120 -14.67 -14.33 0.75
N GLY A 121 -13.52 -14.10 1.37
CA GLY A 121 -12.29 -14.86 1.10
C GLY A 121 -11.52 -14.41 -0.14
N LEU A 122 -11.95 -13.32 -0.80
CA LEU A 122 -11.29 -12.81 -1.99
C LEU A 122 -9.91 -12.27 -1.69
N MET A 123 -9.79 -11.49 -0.60
CA MET A 123 -8.53 -10.87 -0.20
C MET A 123 -7.47 -11.93 0.15
N GLN A 124 -7.86 -12.98 0.89
CA GLN A 124 -6.97 -14.09 1.23
C GLN A 124 -6.44 -14.82 -0.02
N ARG A 125 -7.29 -14.99 -1.04
CA ARG A 125 -6.87 -15.63 -2.30
C ARG A 125 -5.85 -14.78 -3.04
N ILE A 126 -6.10 -13.46 -3.17
CA ILE A 126 -5.17 -12.53 -3.81
C ILE A 126 -3.83 -12.54 -3.08
N VAL A 127 -3.85 -12.36 -1.77
CA VAL A 127 -2.63 -12.35 -0.95
C VAL A 127 -1.88 -13.68 -1.05
N ALA A 128 -2.57 -14.83 -1.01
CA ALA A 128 -1.95 -16.15 -1.12
C ALA A 128 -1.28 -16.38 -2.48
N VAL A 129 -1.90 -15.94 -3.57
CA VAL A 129 -1.32 -16.06 -4.92
C VAL A 129 -0.06 -15.20 -5.03
N LEU A 130 -0.13 -13.94 -4.60
CA LEU A 130 1.00 -13.02 -4.66
C LEU A 130 2.14 -13.44 -3.71
N ALA A 131 1.83 -13.90 -2.49
CA ALA A 131 2.83 -14.42 -1.56
C ALA A 131 3.55 -15.66 -2.14
N ARG A 132 2.82 -16.55 -2.82
CA ARG A 132 3.41 -17.71 -3.49
C ARG A 132 4.32 -17.28 -4.63
N LEU A 133 3.92 -16.29 -5.41
CA LEU A 133 4.72 -15.72 -6.49
C LEU A 133 6.02 -15.09 -5.93
N MET A 134 5.93 -14.29 -4.87
CA MET A 134 7.09 -13.68 -4.23
C MET A 134 8.04 -14.74 -3.63
N LYS A 135 7.50 -15.76 -2.97
CA LYS A 135 8.29 -16.89 -2.49
C LYS A 135 9.07 -17.56 -3.62
N TRP A 136 8.44 -17.79 -4.75
CA TRP A 136 9.08 -18.42 -5.91
C TRP A 136 10.15 -17.54 -6.55
N LEU A 137 9.86 -16.24 -6.74
CA LEU A 137 10.77 -15.29 -7.37
C LEU A 137 11.98 -14.97 -6.50
N MET A 138 11.75 -14.65 -5.23
CA MET A 138 12.77 -14.14 -4.32
C MET A 138 13.42 -15.24 -3.47
N GLY A 139 12.82 -16.44 -3.41
CA GLY A 139 13.31 -17.52 -2.56
C GLY A 139 13.17 -17.26 -1.05
N VAL A 140 12.24 -16.38 -0.67
CA VAL A 140 11.93 -16.03 0.73
C VAL A 140 10.97 -17.04 1.36
N SER A 141 10.83 -17.01 2.70
CA SER A 141 9.91 -17.91 3.38
C SER A 141 8.44 -17.58 3.09
N GLY A 142 7.56 -18.55 3.31
CA GLY A 142 6.13 -18.35 3.12
C GLY A 142 5.53 -17.33 4.09
N ALA A 143 5.99 -17.31 5.35
CA ALA A 143 5.52 -16.39 6.38
C ALA A 143 5.97 -14.96 6.08
N GLU A 144 7.24 -14.77 5.67
CA GLU A 144 7.79 -13.49 5.25
C GLU A 144 7.07 -12.93 4.02
N ALA A 145 6.89 -13.75 2.97
CA ALA A 145 6.16 -13.35 1.78
C ALA A 145 4.70 -12.99 2.09
N LEU A 146 4.02 -13.78 2.94
CA LEU A 146 2.65 -13.54 3.36
C LEU A 146 2.51 -12.20 4.10
N SER A 147 3.39 -11.94 5.07
CA SER A 147 3.39 -10.70 5.84
C SER A 147 3.54 -9.47 4.96
N ASN A 148 4.57 -9.46 4.11
CA ASN A 148 4.89 -8.30 3.28
C ASN A 148 3.81 -8.04 2.21
N VAL A 149 3.30 -9.10 1.57
CA VAL A 149 2.21 -8.96 0.59
C VAL A 149 0.92 -8.53 1.27
N ALA A 150 0.57 -9.13 2.41
CA ALA A 150 -0.64 -8.76 3.15
C ALA A 150 -0.60 -7.29 3.60
N SER A 151 0.56 -6.81 4.09
CA SER A 151 0.73 -5.42 4.53
C SER A 151 0.39 -4.41 3.45
N ALA A 152 0.70 -4.71 2.19
CA ALA A 152 0.41 -3.82 1.07
C ALA A 152 -1.10 -3.65 0.77
N PHE A 153 -1.91 -4.66 1.08
CA PHE A 153 -3.36 -4.63 0.77
C PHE A 153 -4.22 -4.30 1.98
N VAL A 154 -3.96 -4.95 3.09
CA VAL A 154 -4.85 -4.92 4.26
C VAL A 154 -4.42 -3.86 5.26
N GLY A 155 -3.14 -3.67 5.36
CA GLY A 155 -2.51 -2.81 6.35
C GLY A 155 -1.56 -3.58 7.25
N GLN A 156 -0.71 -2.81 7.89
CA GLN A 156 0.40 -3.35 8.68
C GLN A 156 -0.07 -4.16 9.91
N VAL A 157 -1.15 -3.75 10.58
CA VAL A 157 -1.63 -4.41 11.80
C VAL A 157 -2.31 -5.74 11.46
N GLU A 158 -3.21 -5.73 10.50
CA GLU A 158 -3.97 -6.90 10.07
C GLU A 158 -3.04 -7.97 9.47
N ALA A 159 -2.03 -7.55 8.72
CA ALA A 159 -1.02 -8.47 8.16
C ALA A 159 -0.25 -9.21 9.26
N GLN A 160 0.09 -8.53 10.35
CA GLN A 160 0.77 -9.17 11.48
C GLN A 160 -0.14 -10.14 12.23
N ILE A 161 -1.43 -9.86 12.31
CA ILE A 161 -2.41 -10.81 12.88
C ILE A 161 -2.46 -12.09 12.04
N MET A 162 -2.41 -11.98 10.71
CA MET A 162 -2.38 -13.15 9.80
C MET A 162 -1.13 -14.00 9.99
N VAL A 163 0.02 -13.39 10.29
CA VAL A 163 1.31 -14.07 10.47
C VAL A 163 1.50 -14.61 11.90
N LYS A 164 0.69 -14.16 12.86
CA LYS A 164 0.76 -14.56 14.26
C LYS A 164 0.95 -16.07 14.50
N PRO A 165 0.26 -16.98 13.80
CA PRO A 165 0.45 -18.43 13.99
C PRO A 165 1.87 -18.91 13.64
N TYR A 166 2.55 -18.21 12.74
CA TYR A 166 3.87 -18.58 12.23
C TYR A 166 5.04 -17.94 12.99
N LEU A 167 4.78 -16.93 13.83
CA LEU A 167 5.82 -16.14 14.53
C LEU A 167 6.79 -17.00 15.33
N LYS A 168 6.31 -18.07 15.98
CA LYS A 168 7.16 -18.96 16.78
C LYS A 168 8.19 -19.73 15.96
N GLY A 169 7.94 -19.91 14.66
CA GLY A 169 8.83 -20.64 13.75
C GLY A 169 9.66 -19.72 12.85
N MET A 170 9.47 -18.41 12.93
CA MET A 170 10.22 -17.43 12.11
C MET A 170 11.63 -17.19 12.69
N THR A 171 12.60 -17.07 11.81
CA THR A 171 13.94 -16.62 12.14
C THR A 171 13.95 -15.12 12.43
N ASN A 172 15.00 -14.63 13.12
CA ASN A 172 15.15 -13.20 13.39
C ASN A 172 15.20 -12.37 12.08
N SER A 173 15.75 -12.91 11.02
CA SER A 173 15.82 -12.22 9.73
C SER A 173 14.46 -12.12 9.05
N GLU A 174 13.64 -13.17 9.09
CA GLU A 174 12.26 -13.17 8.59
C GLU A 174 11.38 -12.22 9.40
N LEU A 175 11.56 -12.18 10.71
CA LEU A 175 10.85 -11.26 11.59
C LEU A 175 11.21 -9.81 11.27
N LEU A 176 12.52 -9.52 11.10
CA LEU A 176 12.99 -8.19 10.72
C LEU A 176 12.45 -7.77 9.35
N ALA A 177 12.44 -8.66 8.36
CA ALA A 177 11.87 -8.38 7.04
C ALA A 177 10.37 -8.08 7.10
N SER A 178 9.61 -8.86 7.91
CA SER A 178 8.20 -8.64 8.16
C SER A 178 7.93 -7.28 8.81
N MET A 179 8.71 -6.91 9.82
CA MET A 179 8.61 -5.61 10.50
C MET A 179 8.94 -4.46 9.54
N THR A 180 10.04 -4.58 8.78
CA THR A 180 10.46 -3.56 7.80
C THR A 180 9.39 -3.37 6.72
N GLY A 181 8.83 -4.45 6.19
CA GLY A 181 7.74 -4.39 5.21
C GLY A 181 6.49 -3.73 5.77
N SER A 182 6.14 -3.99 7.03
CA SER A 182 5.01 -3.35 7.68
C SER A 182 5.20 -1.84 7.84
N PHE A 183 6.40 -1.38 8.17
CA PHE A 183 6.71 0.05 8.24
C PHE A 183 6.80 0.73 6.87
N ALA A 184 7.12 -0.02 5.83
CA ALA A 184 7.24 0.50 4.47
C ALA A 184 5.89 0.58 3.72
N CYS A 185 4.84 -0.07 4.23
CA CYS A 185 3.54 -0.15 3.59
C CYS A 185 2.51 0.77 4.25
N ILE A 186 1.60 1.27 3.43
CA ILE A 186 0.43 2.04 3.87
C ILE A 186 -0.81 1.22 3.55
N ALA A 187 -1.75 1.12 4.50
CA ALA A 187 -3.03 0.45 4.29
C ALA A 187 -3.81 1.05 3.12
N GLY A 188 -4.50 0.23 2.35
CA GLY A 188 -5.29 0.68 1.20
C GLY A 188 -6.34 1.75 1.55
N GLY A 189 -6.88 1.72 2.78
CA GLY A 189 -7.80 2.75 3.28
C GLY A 189 -7.13 4.12 3.43
N VAL A 190 -5.88 4.17 3.87
CA VAL A 190 -5.11 5.40 3.98
C VAL A 190 -4.75 5.93 2.59
N MET A 191 -4.40 5.05 1.64
CA MET A 191 -4.17 5.42 0.25
C MET A 191 -5.41 6.08 -0.37
N ALA A 192 -6.60 5.56 -0.10
CA ALA A 192 -7.85 6.18 -0.55
C ALA A 192 -8.03 7.62 -0.01
N THR A 193 -7.58 7.88 1.22
CA THR A 193 -7.58 9.21 1.82
C THR A 193 -6.63 10.16 1.08
N TYR A 194 -5.43 9.71 0.74
CA TYR A 194 -4.48 10.52 -0.05
C TYR A 194 -5.02 10.86 -1.44
N ILE A 195 -5.66 9.91 -2.12
CA ILE A 195 -6.31 10.16 -3.41
C ILE A 195 -7.37 11.26 -3.27
N LYS A 196 -8.17 11.24 -2.20
CA LYS A 196 -9.16 12.29 -1.93
C LYS A 196 -8.56 13.66 -1.62
N LEU A 197 -7.39 13.70 -1.00
CA LEU A 197 -6.64 14.93 -0.74
C LEU A 197 -5.93 15.48 -1.98
N GLY A 198 -6.10 14.83 -3.14
CA GLY A 198 -5.54 15.28 -4.41
C GLY A 198 -4.08 14.89 -4.63
N VAL A 199 -3.57 13.94 -3.87
CA VAL A 199 -2.26 13.33 -4.14
C VAL A 199 -2.43 12.40 -5.36
N PRO A 200 -1.69 12.65 -6.45
CA PRO A 200 -1.81 11.88 -7.69
C PRO A 200 -1.29 10.44 -7.55
#